data_68e646c312b21e7d96edb65962af4cd9
#
_entry.id   68e646c312b21e7d96edb65962af4cd9
#
_cell.length_a   1.000
_cell.length_b   1.000
_cell.length_c   1.000
_cell.angle_alpha   90.00
_cell.angle_beta   90.00
_cell.angle_gamma   90.00
#
_symmetry.space_group_name_H-M   'P 1'
#
loop_
_entity.id
_entity.type
_entity.pdbx_description
1 polymer ?
#
loop_
_entity_poly.entity_id
_entity_poly.type
_entity_poly.pdbx_seq_one_letter_code
_entity_poly.pdbx_strand_id
1 'polypeptide(L)'
;MDLVNSVTIPSSTGFITYMDNIGEVENKGYELEFRSEVVRRKDLFVAVFANLAHNENRILKISESLKAYNDRVKDHFANSNRFDGSNTQPFTQYVEGGSQTSIWGVPSLGIDPATGEEIFIRPDGSITNTWNTNDQVVLGDTEPKIQGTFGLNATYKNLSLYMTFMYEAGGQIYNSTLRDKVEDVNVYTSNVDKRVFSERWQEPGDKARYRKLTSGVGGSIMRTRPTSRFVEDNNVLTLNSISLGYDFDAGQKWMKTIGLSMLRFEIGANDVCRWSSVKVERGLNYPYARSFNFSLKAAF
;
A
#
# COMPACT_ATOMS: atom_id res chain seq x y z
N MET A 1 17.96 -14.41 -9.95
CA MET A 1 16.68 -15.13 -9.79
C MET A 1 15.94 -15.03 -11.10
N ASP A 2 15.49 -16.16 -11.65
CA ASP A 2 14.77 -16.17 -12.91
C ASP A 2 13.33 -15.75 -12.70
N LEU A 3 12.84 -14.85 -13.51
CA LEU A 3 11.46 -14.38 -13.49
C LEU A 3 10.62 -15.26 -14.43
N VAL A 4 9.79 -16.13 -13.85
CA VAL A 4 8.93 -17.04 -14.61
C VAL A 4 7.49 -16.51 -14.61
N ASN A 5 6.89 -16.43 -15.79
CA ASN A 5 5.49 -16.04 -15.92
C ASN A 5 4.79 -16.87 -17.01
N SER A 6 3.47 -16.81 -16.99
CA SER A 6 2.62 -17.47 -17.98
C SER A 6 2.56 -16.64 -19.28
N VAL A 7 2.99 -17.23 -20.38
CA VAL A 7 2.95 -16.63 -21.73
C VAL A 7 1.82 -17.26 -22.51
N THR A 8 0.96 -16.42 -23.10
CA THR A 8 -0.12 -16.88 -23.98
C THR A 8 0.44 -17.31 -25.32
N ILE A 9 0.07 -18.49 -25.79
CA ILE A 9 0.48 -19.03 -27.10
C ILE A 9 -0.74 -19.26 -28.00
N PRO A 10 -0.55 -19.33 -29.33
CA PRO A 10 -1.64 -19.62 -30.25
C PRO A 10 -2.35 -20.92 -29.90
N SER A 11 -3.66 -20.92 -29.93
CA SER A 11 -4.50 -22.08 -29.61
C SER A 11 -4.26 -23.29 -30.56
N SER A 12 -3.63 -23.06 -31.70
CA SER A 12 -3.20 -24.13 -32.61
C SER A 12 -2.18 -25.10 -32.01
N THR A 13 -1.50 -24.72 -30.92
CA THR A 13 -0.55 -25.58 -30.20
C THR A 13 -1.20 -26.54 -29.21
N GLY A 14 -2.51 -26.45 -28.99
CA GLY A 14 -3.25 -27.25 -28.02
C GLY A 14 -3.16 -26.79 -26.57
N PHE A 15 -2.39 -25.72 -26.29
CA PHE A 15 -2.25 -25.10 -24.98
C PHE A 15 -2.62 -23.63 -25.08
N ILE A 16 -3.16 -23.04 -23.98
CA ILE A 16 -3.50 -21.62 -23.93
C ILE A 16 -2.31 -20.80 -23.46
N THR A 17 -1.53 -21.36 -22.55
CA THR A 17 -0.36 -20.71 -21.95
C THR A 17 0.76 -21.71 -21.68
N TYR A 18 1.99 -21.23 -21.60
CA TYR A 18 3.13 -21.97 -21.04
C TYR A 18 3.92 -21.07 -20.09
N MET A 19 4.69 -21.68 -19.21
CA MET A 19 5.58 -20.94 -18.31
C MET A 19 6.91 -20.70 -19.00
N ASP A 20 7.33 -19.44 -19.05
CA ASP A 20 8.60 -19.04 -19.66
C ASP A 20 9.42 -18.20 -18.69
N ASN A 21 10.73 -18.29 -18.81
CA ASN A 21 11.64 -17.39 -18.12
C ASN A 21 11.64 -16.03 -18.85
N ILE A 22 10.98 -15.06 -18.25
CA ILE A 22 10.76 -13.75 -18.89
C ILE A 22 11.82 -12.72 -18.52
N GLY A 23 12.81 -13.07 -17.68
CA GLY A 23 13.90 -12.18 -17.35
C GLY A 23 14.75 -12.60 -16.19
N GLU A 24 15.73 -11.77 -15.88
CA GLU A 24 16.60 -11.88 -14.73
C GLU A 24 16.38 -10.70 -13.79
N VAL A 25 16.27 -10.99 -12.49
CA VAL A 25 16.08 -9.98 -11.46
C VAL A 25 17.12 -10.17 -10.36
N GLU A 26 17.68 -9.09 -9.93
CA GLU A 26 18.58 -9.00 -8.79
C GLU A 26 17.84 -8.35 -7.62
N ASN A 27 17.94 -8.97 -6.45
CA ASN A 27 17.53 -8.37 -5.18
C ASN A 27 18.78 -8.24 -4.32
N LYS A 28 19.04 -7.02 -3.84
CA LYS A 28 20.13 -6.70 -2.93
C LYS A 28 19.58 -6.03 -1.70
N GLY A 29 20.06 -6.43 -0.53
CA GLY A 29 19.58 -5.83 0.70
C GLY A 29 20.43 -6.19 1.90
N TYR A 30 20.01 -5.68 3.03
CA TYR A 30 20.55 -6.03 4.32
C TYR A 30 19.45 -6.11 5.36
N GLU A 31 19.68 -6.96 6.35
CA GLU A 31 18.80 -7.14 7.49
C GLU A 31 19.58 -6.96 8.77
N LEU A 32 19.00 -6.26 9.73
CA LEU A 32 19.56 -6.04 11.05
C LEU A 32 18.54 -6.49 12.10
N GLU A 33 18.99 -7.24 13.08
CA GLU A 33 18.21 -7.62 14.24
C GLU A 33 18.89 -7.15 15.52
N PHE A 34 18.12 -6.55 16.40
CA PHE A 34 18.54 -6.09 17.72
C PHE A 34 17.60 -6.61 18.79
N ARG A 35 18.17 -7.18 19.83
CA ARG A 35 17.44 -7.55 21.05
C ARG A 35 18.29 -7.21 22.26
N SER A 36 17.69 -6.58 23.26
CA SER A 36 18.36 -6.24 24.50
C SER A 36 17.44 -6.32 25.71
N GLU A 37 17.99 -6.81 26.79
CA GLU A 37 17.37 -6.69 28.10
C GLU A 37 17.78 -5.34 28.72
N VAL A 38 16.83 -4.41 28.78
CA VAL A 38 17.10 -3.04 29.24
C VAL A 38 17.09 -2.98 30.78
N VAL A 39 16.18 -3.74 31.38
CA VAL A 39 16.03 -3.79 32.85
C VAL A 39 15.83 -5.25 33.30
N ARG A 40 16.67 -5.69 34.23
CA ARG A 40 16.48 -6.97 34.93
C ARG A 40 16.63 -6.75 36.42
N ARG A 41 15.52 -6.67 37.16
CA ARG A 41 15.44 -6.57 38.60
C ARG A 41 14.53 -7.68 39.14
N LYS A 42 14.49 -7.84 40.48
CA LYS A 42 13.68 -8.88 41.14
C LYS A 42 12.22 -8.90 40.66
N ASP A 43 11.59 -7.73 40.58
CA ASP A 43 10.17 -7.59 40.29
C ASP A 43 9.91 -6.91 38.92
N LEU A 44 10.94 -6.52 38.18
CA LEU A 44 10.83 -5.80 36.92
C LEU A 44 11.78 -6.37 35.87
N PHE A 45 11.22 -6.84 34.77
CA PHE A 45 11.94 -7.23 33.56
C PHE A 45 11.45 -6.39 32.40
N VAL A 46 12.37 -5.84 31.59
CA VAL A 46 12.03 -5.15 30.35
C VAL A 46 13.05 -5.53 29.30
N ALA A 47 12.57 -6.10 28.20
CA ALA A 47 13.35 -6.37 27.02
C ALA A 47 12.74 -5.62 25.81
N VAL A 48 13.60 -5.13 24.95
CA VAL A 48 13.23 -4.49 23.68
C VAL A 48 13.81 -5.29 22.53
N PHE A 49 13.12 -5.25 21.42
CA PHE A 49 13.59 -5.82 20.16
C PHE A 49 13.28 -4.90 19.00
N ALA A 50 14.10 -4.96 17.98
CA ALA A 50 13.90 -4.26 16.73
C ALA A 50 14.54 -5.07 15.60
N ASN A 51 13.89 -5.09 14.44
CA ASN A 51 14.50 -5.52 13.21
C ASN A 51 14.31 -4.46 12.13
N LEU A 52 15.19 -4.45 11.17
CA LEU A 52 15.18 -3.56 10.02
C LEU A 52 15.61 -4.37 8.80
N ALA A 53 14.84 -4.27 7.73
CA ALA A 53 15.18 -4.80 6.42
C ALA A 53 15.18 -3.67 5.39
N HIS A 54 16.16 -3.72 4.51
CA HIS A 54 16.24 -2.94 3.29
C HIS A 54 16.42 -3.89 2.12
N ASN A 55 15.65 -3.70 1.07
CA ASN A 55 15.80 -4.45 -0.17
C ASN A 55 15.74 -3.47 -1.35
N GLU A 56 16.53 -3.74 -2.37
CA GLU A 56 16.50 -3.07 -3.66
C GLU A 56 16.32 -4.12 -4.75
N ASN A 57 15.26 -3.97 -5.52
CA ASN A 57 14.92 -4.83 -6.62
C ASN A 57 15.38 -4.19 -7.93
N ARG A 58 16.03 -4.95 -8.80
CA ARG A 58 16.50 -4.48 -10.09
C ARG A 58 16.33 -5.54 -11.18
N ILE A 59 15.70 -5.16 -12.27
CA ILE A 59 15.59 -5.99 -13.48
C ILE A 59 16.90 -5.90 -14.23
N LEU A 60 17.61 -7.03 -14.40
CA LEU A 60 18.87 -7.09 -15.14
C LEU A 60 18.63 -7.30 -16.63
N LYS A 61 17.65 -8.13 -16.99
CA LYS A 61 17.35 -8.50 -18.36
C LYS A 61 15.87 -8.80 -18.54
N ILE A 62 15.32 -8.41 -19.69
CA ILE A 62 13.95 -8.74 -20.10
C ILE A 62 13.96 -9.59 -21.37
N SER A 63 13.03 -10.55 -21.46
CA SER A 63 12.81 -11.37 -22.65
C SER A 63 11.96 -10.65 -23.70
N GLU A 64 11.90 -11.20 -24.90
CA GLU A 64 11.00 -10.72 -25.95
C GLU A 64 9.52 -10.82 -25.54
N SER A 65 9.16 -11.86 -24.76
CA SER A 65 7.80 -12.02 -24.22
C SER A 65 7.43 -10.87 -23.29
N LEU A 66 8.37 -10.39 -22.49
CA LEU A 66 8.15 -9.27 -21.56
C LEU A 66 8.11 -7.92 -22.29
N LYS A 67 8.91 -7.76 -23.36
CA LYS A 67 8.77 -6.60 -24.27
C LYS A 67 7.39 -6.57 -24.91
N ALA A 68 6.92 -7.71 -25.43
CA ALA A 68 5.57 -7.83 -25.99
C ALA A 68 4.46 -7.57 -24.97
N TYR A 69 4.69 -7.86 -23.68
CA TYR A 69 3.79 -7.45 -22.61
C TYR A 69 3.75 -5.93 -22.46
N ASN A 70 4.91 -5.27 -22.43
CA ASN A 70 4.99 -3.81 -22.34
C ASN A 70 4.26 -3.14 -23.55
N ASP A 71 4.41 -3.69 -24.75
CA ASP A 71 3.73 -3.18 -25.94
C ASP A 71 2.20 -3.33 -25.81
N ARG A 72 1.73 -4.48 -25.33
CA ARG A 72 0.28 -4.67 -25.05
C ARG A 72 -0.26 -3.69 -24.00
N VAL A 73 0.52 -3.35 -22.98
CA VAL A 73 0.14 -2.33 -21.99
C VAL A 73 -0.01 -0.96 -22.66
N LYS A 74 0.94 -0.59 -23.53
CA LYS A 74 0.86 0.67 -24.30
C LYS A 74 -0.35 0.70 -25.22
N ASP A 75 -0.59 -0.38 -25.96
CA ASP A 75 -1.75 -0.53 -26.83
C ASP A 75 -3.07 -0.47 -26.07
N HIS A 76 -3.13 -1.08 -24.88
CA HIS A 76 -4.31 -1.00 -24.02
C HIS A 76 -4.66 0.46 -23.68
N PHE A 77 -3.68 1.28 -23.29
CA PHE A 77 -3.91 2.69 -23.01
C PHE A 77 -4.19 3.51 -24.28
N ALA A 78 -3.53 3.21 -25.40
CA ALA A 78 -3.72 3.94 -26.65
C ALA A 78 -5.13 3.74 -27.21
N ASN A 79 -5.66 2.52 -27.15
CA ASN A 79 -6.93 2.14 -27.75
C ASN A 79 -8.13 2.22 -26.79
N SER A 80 -7.90 2.47 -25.50
CA SER A 80 -8.97 2.51 -24.51
C SER A 80 -9.75 3.84 -24.52
N ASN A 81 -11.06 3.76 -24.30
CA ASN A 81 -11.92 4.91 -24.17
C ASN A 81 -11.67 5.63 -22.84
N ARG A 82 -11.70 6.97 -22.82
CA ARG A 82 -11.55 7.80 -21.60
C ARG A 82 -12.69 7.62 -20.58
N PHE A 83 -13.79 7.02 -20.98
CA PHE A 83 -14.92 6.70 -20.09
C PHE A 83 -14.85 5.27 -19.55
N ASP A 84 -13.90 4.46 -20.02
CA ASP A 84 -13.66 3.12 -19.53
C ASP A 84 -12.85 3.15 -18.23
N GLY A 85 -13.31 2.44 -17.21
CA GLY A 85 -12.62 2.30 -15.94
C GLY A 85 -11.39 1.38 -15.99
N SER A 86 -11.20 0.62 -17.06
CA SER A 86 -10.10 -0.36 -17.18
C SER A 86 -8.71 0.28 -17.27
N ASN A 87 -8.61 1.55 -17.67
CA ASN A 87 -7.36 2.27 -17.91
C ASN A 87 -7.02 3.32 -16.84
N THR A 88 -7.55 3.17 -15.67
CA THR A 88 -7.40 4.15 -14.56
C THR A 88 -6.29 3.80 -13.58
N GLN A 89 -5.84 2.54 -13.55
CA GLN A 89 -4.75 2.07 -12.69
C GLN A 89 -3.41 2.10 -13.43
N PRO A 90 -2.29 2.39 -12.76
CA PRO A 90 -0.98 2.14 -13.30
C PRO A 90 -0.80 0.66 -13.63
N PHE A 91 -0.29 0.36 -14.83
CA PHE A 91 0.22 -0.97 -15.15
C PHE A 91 1.74 -0.94 -15.04
N THR A 92 2.31 -1.95 -14.42
CA THR A 92 3.76 -2.10 -14.38
C THR A 92 4.30 -2.32 -15.79
N GLN A 93 5.31 -1.57 -16.17
CA GLN A 93 6.11 -1.83 -17.37
C GLN A 93 7.51 -2.25 -16.92
N TYR A 94 8.05 -3.25 -17.55
CA TYR A 94 9.33 -3.85 -17.16
C TYR A 94 10.44 -3.32 -18.07
N VAL A 95 11.42 -2.64 -17.48
CA VAL A 95 12.58 -2.10 -18.20
C VAL A 95 13.87 -2.53 -17.52
N GLU A 96 14.91 -2.79 -18.30
CA GLU A 96 16.23 -3.12 -17.75
C GLU A 96 16.77 -1.97 -16.92
N GLY A 97 17.29 -2.28 -15.75
CA GLY A 97 17.73 -1.30 -14.74
C GLY A 97 16.63 -0.74 -13.85
N GLY A 98 15.35 -0.99 -14.17
CA GLY A 98 14.20 -0.58 -13.36
C GLY A 98 13.82 -1.58 -12.28
N SER A 99 12.84 -1.20 -11.45
CA SER A 99 12.24 -2.05 -10.42
C SER A 99 10.98 -2.75 -10.94
N GLN A 100 10.69 -3.94 -10.40
CA GLN A 100 9.44 -4.67 -10.69
C GLN A 100 8.21 -4.01 -10.06
N THR A 101 8.41 -3.16 -9.09
CA THR A 101 7.37 -2.49 -8.29
C THR A 101 7.20 -1.01 -8.66
N SER A 102 7.80 -0.60 -9.79
CA SER A 102 7.71 0.77 -10.30
C SER A 102 6.27 1.17 -10.64
N ILE A 103 5.89 2.37 -10.23
CA ILE A 103 4.62 3.01 -10.58
C ILE A 103 4.80 3.82 -11.86
N TRP A 104 4.09 3.45 -12.90
CA TRP A 104 4.16 4.11 -14.20
C TRP A 104 2.98 5.05 -14.41
N GLY A 105 3.24 6.22 -14.99
CA GLY A 105 2.22 7.19 -15.36
C GLY A 105 2.81 8.43 -16.00
N VAL A 106 1.97 9.40 -16.33
CA VAL A 106 2.40 10.64 -16.97
C VAL A 106 2.63 11.72 -15.91
N PRO A 107 3.78 12.42 -15.93
CA PRO A 107 4.02 13.55 -15.04
C PRO A 107 3.01 14.67 -15.26
N SER A 108 2.52 15.25 -14.18
CA SER A 108 1.51 16.30 -14.18
C SER A 108 1.99 17.54 -13.42
N LEU A 109 1.68 18.71 -13.93
CA LEU A 109 1.85 20.01 -13.24
C LEU A 109 0.63 20.37 -12.38
N GLY A 110 -0.43 19.52 -12.40
CA GLY A 110 -1.67 19.81 -11.71
C GLY A 110 -2.78 20.28 -12.66
N ILE A 111 -3.73 21.02 -12.10
CA ILE A 111 -4.91 21.51 -12.81
C ILE A 111 -4.67 22.94 -13.29
N ASP A 112 -4.92 23.17 -14.56
CA ASP A 112 -4.88 24.51 -15.16
C ASP A 112 -5.95 25.41 -14.53
N PRO A 113 -5.57 26.51 -13.86
CA PRO A 113 -6.52 27.43 -13.28
C PRO A 113 -7.48 28.07 -14.29
N ALA A 114 -7.06 28.19 -15.56
CA ALA A 114 -7.88 28.84 -16.57
C ALA A 114 -8.97 27.93 -17.15
N THR A 115 -8.69 26.62 -17.27
CA THR A 115 -9.55 25.71 -18.01
C THR A 115 -10.12 24.57 -17.15
N GLY A 116 -9.53 24.29 -15.97
CA GLY A 116 -9.88 23.16 -15.12
C GLY A 116 -9.44 21.80 -15.68
N GLU A 117 -8.64 21.77 -16.73
CA GLU A 117 -8.05 20.56 -17.29
C GLU A 117 -6.70 20.25 -16.65
N GLU A 118 -6.27 19.00 -16.70
CA GLU A 118 -4.95 18.59 -16.23
C GLU A 118 -3.86 18.94 -17.24
N ILE A 119 -2.72 19.43 -16.75
CA ILE A 119 -1.55 19.76 -17.56
C ILE A 119 -0.50 18.67 -17.35
N PHE A 120 -0.06 18.06 -18.42
CA PHE A 120 0.97 17.00 -18.45
C PHE A 120 2.30 17.53 -18.97
N ILE A 121 3.39 16.88 -18.54
CA ILE A 121 4.74 17.14 -19.01
C ILE A 121 5.15 15.97 -19.90
N ARG A 122 5.60 16.27 -21.12
CA ARG A 122 6.17 15.27 -22.02
C ARG A 122 7.65 15.03 -21.72
N PRO A 123 8.24 13.92 -22.23
CA PRO A 123 9.66 13.63 -22.05
C PRO A 123 10.61 14.71 -22.64
N ASP A 124 10.15 15.47 -23.63
CA ASP A 124 10.89 16.61 -24.21
C ASP A 124 10.78 17.91 -23.38
N GLY A 125 10.05 17.89 -22.25
CA GLY A 125 9.80 19.05 -21.39
C GLY A 125 8.65 19.94 -21.85
N SER A 126 8.03 19.68 -22.99
CA SER A 126 6.85 20.43 -23.43
C SER A 126 5.62 20.07 -22.59
N ILE A 127 4.66 21.00 -22.52
CA ILE A 127 3.41 20.81 -21.77
C ILE A 127 2.24 20.56 -22.72
N THR A 128 1.26 19.80 -22.24
CA THR A 128 0.05 19.45 -22.99
C THR A 128 -1.11 19.15 -22.04
N ASN A 129 -2.35 19.32 -22.51
CA ASN A 129 -3.54 18.88 -21.81
C ASN A 129 -4.03 17.50 -22.27
N THR A 130 -3.28 16.86 -23.17
CA THR A 130 -3.63 15.54 -23.70
C THR A 130 -2.72 14.50 -23.11
N TRP A 131 -3.30 13.58 -22.34
CA TRP A 131 -2.58 12.42 -21.81
C TRP A 131 -2.19 11.45 -22.96
N ASN A 132 -0.95 11.01 -23.00
CA ASN A 132 -0.45 10.07 -24.00
C ASN A 132 0.32 8.93 -23.32
N THR A 133 0.08 7.70 -23.75
CA THR A 133 0.77 6.51 -23.22
C THR A 133 2.28 6.54 -23.42
N ASN A 134 2.75 7.21 -24.50
CA ASN A 134 4.18 7.35 -24.78
C ASN A 134 4.90 8.34 -23.86
N ASP A 135 4.14 9.15 -23.11
CA ASP A 135 4.68 10.11 -22.13
C ASP A 135 4.80 9.51 -20.73
N GLN A 136 4.50 8.21 -20.57
CA GLN A 136 4.61 7.53 -19.28
C GLN A 136 6.08 7.34 -18.89
N VAL A 137 6.35 7.65 -17.62
CA VAL A 137 7.65 7.44 -16.97
C VAL A 137 7.44 6.78 -15.61
N VAL A 138 8.53 6.35 -14.99
CA VAL A 138 8.48 5.89 -13.58
C VAL A 138 8.21 7.10 -12.69
N LEU A 139 7.11 7.09 -11.99
CA LEU A 139 6.67 8.15 -11.07
C LEU A 139 7.04 7.85 -9.62
N GLY A 140 7.31 6.60 -9.31
CA GLY A 140 7.64 6.13 -7.99
C GLY A 140 7.83 4.62 -7.93
N ASP A 141 8.03 4.12 -6.72
CA ASP A 141 8.19 2.70 -6.44
C ASP A 141 7.40 2.32 -5.18
N THR A 142 6.68 1.20 -5.24
CA THR A 142 5.90 0.74 -4.08
C THR A 142 6.76 0.02 -3.04
N GLU A 143 7.97 -0.42 -3.38
CA GLU A 143 8.86 -1.08 -2.45
C GLU A 143 9.37 -0.08 -1.38
N PRO A 144 9.17 -0.37 -0.08
CA PRO A 144 9.68 0.49 0.97
C PRO A 144 11.21 0.43 1.04
N LYS A 145 11.86 1.58 1.22
CA LYS A 145 13.31 1.64 1.41
C LYS A 145 13.75 1.02 2.73
N ILE A 146 12.91 1.12 3.75
CA ILE A 146 13.12 0.47 5.04
C ILE A 146 11.80 -0.08 5.55
N GLN A 147 11.84 -1.28 6.12
CA GLN A 147 10.71 -1.90 6.79
C GLN A 147 11.18 -2.73 7.97
N GLY A 148 10.29 -2.99 8.90
CA GLY A 148 10.64 -3.82 10.03
C GLY A 148 9.63 -3.77 11.15
N THR A 149 10.04 -4.35 12.28
CA THR A 149 9.26 -4.35 13.50
C THR A 149 10.11 -3.93 14.68
N PHE A 150 9.49 -3.30 15.66
CA PHE A 150 10.10 -3.08 16.96
C PHE A 150 9.04 -3.23 18.05
N GLY A 151 9.50 -3.52 19.24
CA GLY A 151 8.58 -3.71 20.35
C GLY A 151 9.25 -3.91 21.69
N LEU A 152 8.41 -4.16 22.67
CA LEU A 152 8.86 -4.42 24.02
C LEU A 152 8.11 -5.60 24.64
N ASN A 153 8.81 -6.26 25.55
CA ASN A 153 8.26 -7.23 26.47
C ASN A 153 8.64 -6.77 27.88
N ALA A 154 7.63 -6.47 28.70
CA ALA A 154 7.83 -6.01 30.05
C ALA A 154 7.03 -6.88 31.02
N THR A 155 7.67 -7.25 32.14
CA THR A 155 7.02 -7.95 33.23
C THR A 155 7.29 -7.18 34.52
N TYR A 156 6.23 -6.82 35.22
CA TYR A 156 6.31 -6.24 36.55
C TYR A 156 5.53 -7.10 37.51
N LYS A 157 6.24 -7.81 38.39
CA LYS A 157 5.66 -8.84 39.27
C LYS A 157 4.85 -9.85 38.43
N ASN A 158 3.55 -9.87 38.61
CA ASN A 158 2.61 -10.79 37.97
C ASN A 158 1.98 -10.18 36.70
N LEU A 159 2.28 -8.93 36.36
CA LEU A 159 1.75 -8.25 35.19
C LEU A 159 2.75 -8.35 34.04
N SER A 160 2.29 -8.78 32.87
CA SER A 160 3.09 -8.84 31.65
C SER A 160 2.47 -7.98 30.56
N LEU A 161 3.29 -7.20 29.87
CA LEU A 161 2.93 -6.37 28.74
C LEU A 161 3.78 -6.76 27.55
N TYR A 162 3.15 -7.00 26.41
CA TYR A 162 3.81 -7.18 25.13
C TYR A 162 3.23 -6.19 24.12
N MET A 163 4.12 -5.51 23.36
CA MET A 163 3.73 -4.57 22.31
C MET A 163 4.63 -4.76 21.10
N THR A 164 4.02 -4.77 19.92
CA THR A 164 4.75 -4.84 18.64
C THR A 164 4.25 -3.78 17.68
N PHE A 165 5.18 -3.00 17.17
CA PHE A 165 4.97 -2.05 16.10
C PHE A 165 5.58 -2.60 14.81
N MET A 166 4.93 -2.34 13.69
CA MET A 166 5.43 -2.57 12.34
C MET A 166 5.58 -1.22 11.64
N TYR A 167 6.65 -1.03 10.90
CA TYR A 167 6.89 0.19 10.14
C TYR A 167 7.37 -0.11 8.73
N GLU A 168 6.97 0.78 7.82
CA GLU A 168 7.41 0.83 6.42
C GLU A 168 7.63 2.28 6.06
N ALA A 169 8.74 2.61 5.38
CA ALA A 169 9.03 3.97 4.98
C ALA A 169 9.83 4.05 3.67
N GLY A 170 9.62 5.14 2.94
CA GLY A 170 10.33 5.48 1.71
C GLY A 170 9.80 4.79 0.44
N GLY A 171 8.76 3.98 0.54
CA GLY A 171 7.97 3.54 -0.60
C GLY A 171 6.91 4.56 -0.99
N GLN A 172 6.30 4.37 -2.14
CA GLN A 172 5.24 5.22 -2.67
C GLN A 172 4.01 4.38 -3.02
N ILE A 173 2.88 5.03 -3.13
CA ILE A 173 1.63 4.37 -3.50
C ILE A 173 0.87 5.23 -4.52
N TYR A 174 0.24 4.59 -5.50
CA TYR A 174 -0.77 5.24 -6.32
C TYR A 174 -2.10 5.21 -5.57
N ASN A 175 -2.57 6.38 -5.11
CA ASN A 175 -3.79 6.50 -4.31
C ASN A 175 -5.04 6.40 -5.20
N SER A 176 -5.35 5.18 -5.63
CA SER A 176 -6.52 4.87 -6.46
C SER A 176 -7.82 5.23 -5.77
N THR A 177 -7.89 5.11 -4.45
CA THR A 177 -9.08 5.49 -3.67
C THR A 177 -9.38 6.98 -3.78
N LEU A 178 -8.35 7.83 -3.68
CA LEU A 178 -8.49 9.28 -3.84
C LEU A 178 -8.98 9.62 -5.25
N ARG A 179 -8.41 8.98 -6.28
CA ARG A 179 -8.86 9.15 -7.65
C ARG A 179 -10.32 8.71 -7.82
N ASP A 180 -10.68 7.49 -7.37
CA ASP A 180 -12.01 6.91 -7.61
C ASP A 180 -13.13 7.61 -6.82
N LYS A 181 -12.84 8.01 -5.58
CA LYS A 181 -13.85 8.53 -4.64
C LYS A 181 -13.92 10.05 -4.59
N VAL A 182 -12.91 10.73 -5.10
CA VAL A 182 -12.88 12.21 -5.13
C VAL A 182 -12.77 12.74 -6.55
N GLU A 183 -11.79 12.29 -7.35
CA GLU A 183 -11.59 12.83 -8.72
C GLU A 183 -12.67 12.34 -9.68
N ASP A 184 -12.84 11.01 -9.80
CA ASP A 184 -13.66 10.35 -10.82
C ASP A 184 -15.04 9.91 -10.29
N VAL A 185 -15.54 10.56 -9.25
CA VAL A 185 -16.82 10.19 -8.63
C VAL A 185 -18.02 10.66 -9.47
N ASN A 186 -19.05 9.82 -9.51
CA ASN A 186 -20.34 10.20 -10.09
C ASN A 186 -21.20 10.91 -9.03
N VAL A 187 -21.29 12.22 -9.11
CA VAL A 187 -22.06 13.05 -8.16
C VAL A 187 -23.58 12.88 -8.29
N TYR A 188 -24.06 12.26 -9.38
CA TYR A 188 -25.50 12.07 -9.62
C TYR A 188 -26.03 10.78 -9.00
N THR A 189 -25.14 9.78 -8.76
CA THR A 189 -25.56 8.44 -8.34
C THR A 189 -24.98 8.00 -7.00
N SER A 190 -24.07 8.81 -6.42
CA SER A 190 -23.34 8.42 -5.21
C SER A 190 -23.27 9.56 -4.21
N ASN A 191 -23.29 9.21 -2.91
CA ASN A 191 -22.85 10.14 -1.87
C ASN A 191 -21.36 10.40 -2.05
N VAL A 192 -20.96 11.67 -2.00
CA VAL A 192 -19.61 12.09 -2.33
C VAL A 192 -18.88 12.68 -1.13
N ASP A 193 -17.56 12.56 -1.14
CA ASP A 193 -16.68 13.23 -0.17
C ASP A 193 -16.77 14.75 -0.36
N LYS A 194 -16.70 15.50 0.74
CA LYS A 194 -16.74 16.99 0.68
C LYS A 194 -15.64 17.58 -0.18
N ARG A 195 -14.47 16.92 -0.32
CA ARG A 195 -13.36 17.34 -1.17
C ARG A 195 -13.73 17.43 -2.64
N VAL A 196 -14.76 16.70 -3.07
CA VAL A 196 -15.30 16.79 -4.45
C VAL A 196 -15.70 18.20 -4.81
N PHE A 197 -16.17 18.97 -3.86
CA PHE A 197 -16.58 20.37 -4.07
C PHE A 197 -15.55 21.38 -3.55
N SER A 198 -14.92 21.13 -2.40
CA SER A 198 -14.05 22.10 -1.75
C SER A 198 -12.66 22.24 -2.39
N GLU A 199 -12.19 21.21 -3.10
CA GLU A 199 -10.85 21.16 -3.70
C GLU A 199 -10.88 21.00 -5.22
N ARG A 200 -12.08 21.09 -5.82
CA ARG A 200 -12.30 20.93 -7.26
C ARG A 200 -12.40 22.27 -7.96
N TRP A 201 -11.89 22.32 -9.16
CA TRP A 201 -12.02 23.48 -10.03
C TRP A 201 -13.50 23.75 -10.40
N GLN A 202 -13.96 24.96 -10.23
CA GLN A 202 -15.34 25.40 -10.50
C GLN A 202 -15.38 26.55 -11.51
N GLU A 203 -14.46 27.54 -11.40
CA GLU A 203 -14.41 28.68 -12.27
C GLU A 203 -12.98 29.12 -12.63
N PRO A 204 -12.79 29.86 -13.74
CA PRO A 204 -11.47 30.36 -14.13
C PRO A 204 -10.80 31.18 -13.05
N GLY A 205 -9.56 30.78 -12.70
CA GLY A 205 -8.78 31.36 -11.62
C GLY A 205 -8.66 30.47 -10.38
N ASP A 206 -9.45 29.41 -10.27
CA ASP A 206 -9.38 28.48 -9.15
C ASP A 206 -8.06 27.69 -9.13
N LYS A 207 -7.41 27.71 -7.97
CA LYS A 207 -6.28 26.83 -7.67
C LYS A 207 -6.78 25.51 -7.09
N ALA A 208 -7.17 24.59 -7.96
CA ALA A 208 -7.82 23.35 -7.60
C ALA A 208 -6.85 22.17 -7.58
N ARG A 209 -7.11 21.21 -6.69
CA ARG A 209 -6.42 19.91 -6.66
C ARG A 209 -7.03 18.92 -7.65
N TYR A 210 -8.33 19.02 -7.89
CA TYR A 210 -9.10 18.12 -8.76
C TYR A 210 -9.64 18.88 -9.96
N ARG A 211 -9.66 18.19 -11.12
CA ARG A 211 -10.14 18.76 -12.38
C ARG A 211 -11.63 19.07 -12.33
N LYS A 212 -12.10 19.90 -13.27
CA LYS A 212 -13.52 20.18 -13.45
C LYS A 212 -14.33 18.89 -13.62
N LEU A 213 -15.59 18.90 -13.17
CA LEU A 213 -16.51 17.81 -13.44
C LEU A 213 -16.83 17.78 -14.93
N THR A 214 -16.59 16.63 -15.55
CA THR A 214 -16.96 16.41 -16.95
C THR A 214 -17.93 15.24 -17.00
N SER A 215 -19.13 15.49 -17.51
CA SER A 215 -20.09 14.44 -17.82
C SER A 215 -20.08 14.20 -19.34
N GLY A 216 -19.97 12.92 -19.73
CA GLY A 216 -20.18 12.48 -21.09
C GLY A 216 -21.67 12.24 -21.39
N VAL A 217 -21.95 11.82 -22.60
CA VAL A 217 -23.30 11.40 -23.03
C VAL A 217 -23.82 10.30 -22.12
N GLY A 218 -25.05 10.44 -21.62
CA GLY A 218 -25.69 9.47 -20.72
C GLY A 218 -25.17 9.50 -19.28
N GLY A 219 -24.50 10.58 -18.83
CA GLY A 219 -23.97 10.70 -17.47
C GLY A 219 -22.67 9.94 -17.23
N SER A 220 -22.00 9.49 -18.27
CA SER A 220 -20.67 8.88 -18.18
C SER A 220 -19.66 9.88 -17.66
N ILE A 221 -18.76 9.43 -16.79
CA ILE A 221 -17.68 10.26 -16.21
C ILE A 221 -16.39 9.99 -16.94
N MET A 222 -15.72 11.06 -17.36
CA MET A 222 -14.38 10.95 -17.90
C MET A 222 -13.40 10.50 -16.80
N ARG A 223 -12.73 9.37 -17.04
CA ARG A 223 -11.80 8.78 -16.08
C ARG A 223 -10.41 9.40 -16.17
N THR A 224 -9.79 9.59 -15.02
CA THR A 224 -8.41 10.04 -14.91
C THR A 224 -7.47 8.86 -15.11
N ARG A 225 -6.59 8.97 -16.09
CA ARG A 225 -5.54 7.99 -16.38
C ARG A 225 -4.38 8.16 -15.39
N PRO A 226 -3.45 7.18 -15.30
CA PRO A 226 -2.33 7.25 -14.36
C PRO A 226 -1.48 8.50 -14.52
N THR A 227 -1.35 9.28 -13.45
CA THR A 227 -0.63 10.56 -13.39
C THR A 227 0.04 10.73 -12.04
N SER A 228 1.08 11.54 -11.98
CA SER A 228 1.85 11.80 -10.76
C SER A 228 1.03 12.44 -9.62
N ARG A 229 -0.14 13.05 -9.90
CA ARG A 229 -0.99 13.68 -8.86
C ARG A 229 -1.50 12.72 -7.80
N PHE A 230 -1.55 11.44 -8.10
CA PHE A 230 -2.03 10.39 -7.19
C PHE A 230 -0.91 9.49 -6.66
N VAL A 231 0.34 9.79 -6.96
CA VAL A 231 1.50 9.13 -6.35
C VAL A 231 1.85 9.88 -5.07
N GLU A 232 1.78 9.17 -3.94
CA GLU A 232 2.01 9.73 -2.61
C GLU A 232 3.06 8.88 -1.86
N ASP A 233 3.89 9.53 -1.03
CA ASP A 233 4.84 8.82 -0.18
C ASP A 233 4.11 7.99 0.87
N ASN A 234 4.40 6.70 0.93
CA ASN A 234 3.75 5.75 1.82
C ASN A 234 4.65 5.41 3.01
N ASN A 235 4.55 6.22 4.06
CA ASN A 235 5.20 5.94 5.33
C ASN A 235 4.15 5.48 6.34
N VAL A 236 4.34 4.30 6.93
CA VAL A 236 3.35 3.66 7.79
C VAL A 236 3.99 3.20 9.09
N LEU A 237 3.31 3.47 10.19
CA LEU A 237 3.57 2.89 11.50
C LEU A 237 2.28 2.25 12.01
N THR A 238 2.31 0.98 12.35
CA THR A 238 1.16 0.25 12.87
C THR A 238 1.49 -0.31 14.24
N LEU A 239 0.65 -0.05 15.26
CA LEU A 239 0.63 -0.85 16.48
C LEU A 239 -0.07 -2.17 16.14
N ASN A 240 0.75 -3.15 15.77
CA ASN A 240 0.29 -4.43 15.22
C ASN A 240 -0.38 -5.29 16.31
N SER A 241 0.25 -5.39 17.47
CA SER A 241 -0.34 -6.12 18.60
C SER A 241 0.02 -5.49 19.93
N ILE A 242 -0.91 -5.60 20.87
CA ILE A 242 -0.70 -5.32 22.28
C ILE A 242 -1.38 -6.41 23.08
N SER A 243 -0.68 -6.96 24.09
CA SER A 243 -1.29 -7.85 25.06
C SER A 243 -0.87 -7.50 26.48
N LEU A 244 -1.82 -7.64 27.40
CA LEU A 244 -1.65 -7.44 28.83
C LEU A 244 -2.09 -8.71 29.53
N GLY A 245 -1.16 -9.35 30.22
CA GLY A 245 -1.41 -10.59 30.97
C GLY A 245 -1.20 -10.41 32.47
N TYR A 246 -1.98 -11.12 33.25
CA TYR A 246 -1.84 -11.17 34.71
C TYR A 246 -1.81 -12.63 35.18
N ASP A 247 -0.74 -12.99 35.87
CA ASP A 247 -0.54 -14.30 36.48
C ASP A 247 -0.98 -14.23 37.94
N PHE A 248 -1.99 -15.00 38.31
CA PHE A 248 -2.43 -15.10 39.71
C PHE A 248 -1.41 -15.91 40.51
N ASP A 249 -1.13 -15.44 41.75
CA ASP A 249 -0.19 -16.12 42.62
C ASP A 249 -0.79 -17.45 43.10
N ALA A 250 -0.11 -18.55 42.74
CA ALA A 250 -0.48 -19.92 43.14
C ALA A 250 -0.51 -20.11 44.67
N GLY A 251 0.13 -19.24 45.44
CA GLY A 251 0.12 -19.24 46.90
C GLY A 251 -1.20 -18.82 47.53
N GLN A 252 -2.11 -18.21 46.75
CA GLN A 252 -3.39 -17.70 47.28
C GLN A 252 -4.29 -18.85 47.74
N LYS A 253 -4.91 -18.66 48.94
CA LYS A 253 -5.73 -19.70 49.57
C LYS A 253 -6.88 -20.19 48.67
N TRP A 254 -7.55 -19.28 47.98
CA TRP A 254 -8.68 -19.62 47.13
C TRP A 254 -8.26 -20.50 45.94
N MET A 255 -7.08 -20.29 45.31
CA MET A 255 -6.56 -21.13 44.23
C MET A 255 -6.32 -22.55 44.73
N LYS A 256 -5.70 -22.70 45.91
CA LYS A 256 -5.48 -24.01 46.52
C LYS A 256 -6.80 -24.72 46.87
N THR A 257 -7.81 -23.99 47.28
CA THR A 257 -9.13 -24.56 47.63
C THR A 257 -9.83 -25.18 46.41
N ILE A 258 -9.63 -24.60 45.20
CA ILE A 258 -10.23 -25.12 43.97
C ILE A 258 -9.24 -26.00 43.17
N GLY A 259 -8.06 -26.29 43.71
CA GLY A 259 -7.07 -27.20 43.08
C GLY A 259 -6.30 -26.56 41.95
N LEU A 260 -6.30 -25.24 41.78
CA LEU A 260 -5.54 -24.57 40.70
C LEU A 260 -4.07 -24.39 41.07
N SER A 261 -3.19 -24.87 40.21
CA SER A 261 -1.73 -24.67 40.29
C SER A 261 -1.27 -23.44 39.49
N MET A 262 -2.03 -23.02 38.47
CA MET A 262 -1.78 -21.84 37.66
C MET A 262 -3.10 -21.23 37.17
N LEU A 263 -3.17 -19.90 37.18
CA LEU A 263 -4.25 -19.15 36.55
C LEU A 263 -3.65 -17.90 35.92
N ARG A 264 -3.82 -17.74 34.61
CA ARG A 264 -3.42 -16.55 33.86
C ARG A 264 -4.60 -15.99 33.08
N PHE A 265 -4.80 -14.70 33.20
CA PHE A 265 -5.74 -13.94 32.39
C PHE A 265 -4.96 -13.03 31.45
N GLU A 266 -5.37 -13.00 30.17
CA GLU A 266 -4.71 -12.19 29.15
C GLU A 266 -5.75 -11.50 28.25
N ILE A 267 -5.54 -10.22 28.02
CA ILE A 267 -6.29 -9.40 27.07
C ILE A 267 -5.35 -9.00 25.97
N GLY A 268 -5.75 -9.20 24.72
CA GLY A 268 -4.98 -8.79 23.55
C GLY A 268 -5.83 -8.03 22.55
N ALA A 269 -5.16 -7.21 21.76
CA ALA A 269 -5.74 -6.53 20.61
C ALA A 269 -4.74 -6.53 19.47
N ASN A 270 -5.25 -6.73 18.24
CA ASN A 270 -4.46 -6.65 17.03
C ASN A 270 -4.97 -5.51 16.14
N ASP A 271 -4.09 -4.96 15.28
CA ASP A 271 -4.36 -3.83 14.40
C ASP A 271 -4.96 -2.62 15.15
N VAL A 272 -4.39 -2.32 16.30
CA VAL A 272 -4.94 -1.35 17.26
C VAL A 272 -5.03 0.04 16.67
N CYS A 273 -3.94 0.51 16.07
CA CYS A 273 -3.91 1.80 15.39
C CYS A 273 -2.83 1.83 14.29
N ARG A 274 -3.08 2.66 13.28
CA ARG A 274 -2.19 2.87 12.15
C ARG A 274 -2.03 4.37 11.92
N TRP A 275 -0.80 4.80 11.84
CA TRP A 275 -0.40 6.13 11.38
C TRP A 275 0.18 5.99 9.98
N SER A 276 -0.25 6.81 9.05
CA SER A 276 0.19 6.76 7.66
C SER A 276 0.28 8.18 7.09
N SER A 277 1.28 8.43 6.27
CA SER A 277 1.39 9.65 5.49
C SER A 277 0.28 9.76 4.44
N VAL A 278 -0.23 8.61 3.97
CA VAL A 278 -1.33 8.54 3.01
C VAL A 278 -2.64 8.29 3.74
N LYS A 279 -3.63 9.13 3.50
CA LYS A 279 -4.99 8.87 3.94
C LYS A 279 -5.66 7.83 3.02
N VAL A 280 -5.42 6.56 3.31
CA VAL A 280 -6.14 5.47 2.63
C VAL A 280 -7.51 5.31 3.29
N GLU A 281 -8.56 5.42 2.49
CA GLU A 281 -9.94 5.17 2.93
C GLU A 281 -10.12 3.67 3.20
N ARG A 282 -9.91 3.24 4.44
CA ARG A 282 -10.06 1.84 4.87
C ARG A 282 -11.53 1.48 4.99
N GLY A 283 -11.87 0.24 4.68
CA GLY A 283 -13.23 -0.28 4.90
C GLY A 283 -14.25 0.07 3.82
N LEU A 284 -13.84 0.57 2.66
CA LEU A 284 -14.76 0.83 1.55
C LEU A 284 -15.35 -0.44 0.93
N ASN A 285 -14.55 -1.50 0.88
CA ASN A 285 -14.98 -2.81 0.36
C ASN A 285 -15.22 -3.82 1.47
N TYR A 286 -14.45 -3.71 2.58
CA TYR A 286 -14.59 -4.53 3.77
C TYR A 286 -14.56 -3.64 5.00
N PRO A 287 -15.49 -3.83 5.96
CA PRO A 287 -15.44 -3.13 7.24
C PRO A 287 -14.10 -3.40 7.91
N TYR A 288 -13.41 -2.34 8.31
CA TYR A 288 -12.19 -2.49 9.10
C TYR A 288 -12.57 -2.94 10.51
N ALA A 289 -12.20 -4.16 10.86
CA ALA A 289 -12.44 -4.71 12.18
C ALA A 289 -11.14 -4.74 12.98
N ARG A 290 -11.17 -4.18 14.20
CA ARG A 290 -10.17 -4.44 15.23
C ARG A 290 -10.53 -5.74 15.92
N SER A 291 -9.55 -6.60 16.17
CA SER A 291 -9.79 -7.83 16.92
C SER A 291 -9.33 -7.67 18.35
N PHE A 292 -10.19 -8.10 19.26
CA PHE A 292 -9.88 -8.21 20.68
C PHE A 292 -10.02 -9.67 21.09
N ASN A 293 -9.05 -10.16 21.83
CA ASN A 293 -9.02 -11.52 22.33
C ASN A 293 -8.88 -11.52 23.84
N PHE A 294 -9.60 -12.43 24.48
CA PHE A 294 -9.52 -12.69 25.91
C PHE A 294 -9.11 -14.15 26.08
N SER A 295 -8.13 -14.39 26.89
CA SER A 295 -7.64 -15.73 27.19
C SER A 295 -7.60 -15.95 28.68
N LEU A 296 -8.11 -17.12 29.11
CA LEU A 296 -7.99 -17.63 30.47
C LEU A 296 -7.29 -18.98 30.40
N LYS A 297 -6.11 -19.08 30.99
CA LYS A 297 -5.35 -20.33 31.09
C LYS A 297 -5.37 -20.79 32.55
N ALA A 298 -5.83 -22.01 32.79
CA ALA A 298 -5.86 -22.63 34.10
C ALA A 298 -5.15 -24.00 34.04
N ALA A 299 -4.38 -24.30 35.06
CA ALA A 299 -3.84 -25.64 35.31
C ALA A 299 -4.21 -26.10 36.73
N PHE A 300 -4.50 -27.41 36.85
CA PHE A 300 -4.89 -28.04 38.11
C PHE A 300 -3.74 -28.88 38.66
#